data_5e030b7f20f246ce87b7b736d2853ecf
#
_entry.id   5e030b7f20f246ce87b7b736d2853ecf
#
_cell.length_a   1.000
_cell.length_b   1.000
_cell.length_c   1.000
_cell.angle_alpha   90.00
_cell.angle_beta   90.00
_cell.angle_gamma   90.00
#
_symmetry.space_group_name_H-M   'P 1'
#
loop_
_entity.id
_entity.type
_entity.pdbx_description
1 polymer ?
#
loop_
_entity_poly.entity_id
_entity_poly.type
_entity_poly.pdbx_seq_one_letter_code
_entity_poly.pdbx_strand_id
1 'polypeptide(L)'
;MYRKKADCESKVIRRLIMCLYLACLTTFGQANAKESKTISQSEFEDIFSEVKNWGRWGPKDQLGTVNFISEKQVTNSASLVKLGLRVSLANDLNKTEDINNTNFSPLPLPRLAGPFVQKTFSFPTAHSDVKGALDRFEIFHHGFAHSHLDGLAHFSWKGKIYNGFLLEIVNDELTELGIEQIGETGLISRGVLIDFPRFKNVSYLKPGHLLTIDDFLRWEAETGLKLQEGDILLIRTGRWKAVDDLDEWQFSTLSAGIHPTVAKLLHKRKIAVIGCDGVSDRNPSSVEGISDPFHILSLVAMGMPILDNLNLEELSEVADRTKRYTFMFTGAPLRAKGASGSPLNPIAVF
;
A
#
# COMPACT_ATOMS: atom_id res chain seq x y z
N MET A 1 8.07 4.28 75.31
CA MET A 1 6.88 4.95 74.69
C MET A 1 7.15 5.56 73.32
N TYR A 2 8.40 5.57 72.82
CA TYR A 2 8.79 6.16 71.53
C TYR A 2 8.73 5.26 70.30
N ARG A 3 8.66 3.91 70.45
CA ARG A 3 8.62 2.98 69.28
C ARG A 3 7.28 2.78 68.63
N LYS A 4 6.18 3.12 69.30
CA LYS A 4 4.79 2.93 68.71
C LYS A 4 4.33 4.11 67.85
N LYS A 5 4.97 5.31 67.89
CA LYS A 5 4.61 6.43 67.04
C LYS A 5 5.20 6.36 65.65
N ALA A 6 6.38 5.82 65.49
CA ALA A 6 7.05 5.69 64.19
C ALA A 6 6.40 4.67 63.26
N ASP A 7 5.78 3.63 63.77
CA ASP A 7 5.09 2.60 62.98
C ASP A 7 3.72 3.03 62.48
N CYS A 8 3.08 4.01 63.11
CA CYS A 8 1.78 4.55 62.66
C CYS A 8 1.96 5.53 61.48
N GLU A 9 2.99 6.39 61.54
CA GLU A 9 3.28 7.34 60.47
C GLU A 9 3.74 6.65 59.18
N SER A 10 4.54 5.57 59.27
CA SER A 10 4.98 4.81 58.10
C SER A 10 3.86 4.07 57.37
N LYS A 11 2.84 3.62 58.11
CA LYS A 11 1.65 2.96 57.51
C LYS A 11 0.71 3.95 56.84
N VAL A 12 0.59 5.18 57.37
CA VAL A 12 -0.24 6.23 56.77
C VAL A 12 0.42 6.75 55.49
N ILE A 13 1.74 6.99 55.48
CA ILE A 13 2.48 7.42 54.29
C ILE A 13 2.46 6.35 53.21
N ARG A 14 2.60 5.03 53.53
CA ARG A 14 2.50 3.95 52.57
C ARG A 14 1.08 3.83 51.96
N ARG A 15 0.04 4.08 52.73
CA ARG A 15 -1.34 4.10 52.25
C ARG A 15 -1.65 5.31 51.35
N LEU A 16 -1.09 6.48 51.66
CA LEU A 16 -1.22 7.69 50.81
C LEU A 16 -0.47 7.54 49.48
N ILE A 17 0.73 6.93 49.48
CA ILE A 17 1.51 6.67 48.27
C ILE A 17 0.80 5.62 47.41
N MET A 18 0.21 4.59 48.01
CA MET A 18 -0.54 3.56 47.28
C MET A 18 -1.87 4.08 46.70
N CYS A 19 -2.53 5.01 47.39
CA CYS A 19 -3.72 5.69 46.84
C CYS A 19 -3.36 6.69 45.72
N LEU A 20 -2.23 7.37 45.77
CA LEU A 20 -1.74 8.22 44.69
C LEU A 20 -1.30 7.40 43.45
N TYR A 21 -0.71 6.23 43.65
CA TYR A 21 -0.39 5.31 42.53
C TYR A 21 -1.65 4.69 41.90
N LEU A 22 -2.67 4.34 42.69
CA LEU A 22 -3.95 3.90 42.13
C LEU A 22 -4.74 5.02 41.45
N ALA A 23 -4.66 6.26 41.93
CA ALA A 23 -5.32 7.40 41.30
C ALA A 23 -4.64 7.83 39.98
N CYS A 24 -3.32 7.64 39.83
CA CYS A 24 -2.62 7.85 38.56
C CYS A 24 -2.88 6.74 37.51
N LEU A 25 -3.27 5.54 37.94
CA LEU A 25 -3.61 4.45 37.01
C LEU A 25 -5.06 4.51 36.51
N THR A 26 -5.92 5.34 37.11
CA THR A 26 -7.33 5.48 36.70
C THR A 26 -7.58 6.64 35.73
N THR A 27 -6.60 7.48 35.44
CA THR A 27 -6.75 8.59 34.49
C THR A 27 -6.18 8.32 33.09
N PHE A 28 -5.63 7.12 32.82
CA PHE A 28 -5.26 6.66 31.47
C PHE A 28 -6.28 5.71 30.86
N GLY A 29 -7.44 5.59 31.45
CA GLY A 29 -8.61 4.93 30.88
C GLY A 29 -9.44 5.88 30.01
N GLN A 30 -8.81 6.64 29.10
CA GLN A 30 -9.55 7.16 27.95
C GLN A 30 -9.97 5.97 27.13
N ALA A 31 -11.27 5.72 27.14
CA ALA A 31 -11.91 4.74 26.30
C ALA A 31 -11.39 4.90 24.87
N ASN A 32 -10.52 3.99 24.41
CA ASN A 32 -10.38 3.71 23.00
C ASN A 32 -11.79 3.37 22.53
N ALA A 33 -12.48 4.33 21.95
CA ALA A 33 -13.66 4.08 21.16
C ALA A 33 -13.22 3.03 20.17
N LYS A 34 -13.72 1.81 20.31
CA LYS A 34 -13.40 0.68 19.43
C LYS A 34 -13.81 1.15 18.05
N GLU A 35 -12.84 1.48 17.21
CA GLU A 35 -13.08 1.99 15.87
C GLU A 35 -14.10 1.05 15.21
N SER A 36 -15.21 1.61 14.73
CA SER A 36 -16.26 0.82 14.11
C SER A 36 -15.65 0.08 12.94
N LYS A 37 -15.90 -1.21 12.82
CA LYS A 37 -15.40 -2.02 11.69
C LYS A 37 -16.01 -1.59 10.35
N THR A 38 -17.06 -0.79 10.36
CA THR A 38 -17.76 -0.26 9.19
C THR A 38 -18.17 1.18 9.49
N ILE A 39 -17.95 2.06 8.53
CA ILE A 39 -18.34 3.47 8.59
C ILE A 39 -19.42 3.75 7.55
N SER A 40 -20.23 4.79 7.82
CA SER A 40 -21.25 5.27 6.88
C SER A 40 -20.61 5.96 5.66
N GLN A 41 -21.38 6.10 4.59
CA GLN A 41 -20.97 6.88 3.43
C GLN A 41 -20.68 8.34 3.79
N SER A 42 -21.44 8.94 4.74
CA SER A 42 -21.19 10.32 5.19
C SER A 42 -19.82 10.47 5.86
N GLU A 43 -19.46 9.56 6.75
CA GLU A 43 -18.14 9.55 7.40
C GLU A 43 -17.01 9.36 6.39
N PHE A 44 -17.25 8.54 5.35
CA PHE A 44 -16.31 8.38 4.26
C PHE A 44 -16.12 9.70 3.47
N GLU A 45 -17.20 10.41 3.16
CA GLU A 45 -17.15 11.70 2.46
C GLU A 45 -16.44 12.79 3.29
N ASP A 46 -16.58 12.74 4.61
CA ASP A 46 -15.83 13.61 5.53
C ASP A 46 -14.31 13.31 5.45
N ILE A 47 -13.94 12.02 5.46
CA ILE A 47 -12.54 11.61 5.29
C ILE A 47 -12.02 12.07 3.91
N PHE A 48 -12.78 11.83 2.84
CA PHE A 48 -12.42 12.27 1.49
C PHE A 48 -12.11 13.76 1.44
N SER A 49 -12.96 14.56 2.08
CA SER A 49 -12.83 16.02 2.12
C SER A 49 -11.59 16.46 2.92
N GLU A 50 -11.28 15.76 4.02
CA GLU A 50 -10.14 16.06 4.89
C GLU A 50 -8.80 15.73 4.21
N VAL A 51 -8.72 14.63 3.45
CA VAL A 51 -7.45 14.17 2.84
C VAL A 51 -7.24 14.65 1.41
N LYS A 52 -8.17 15.46 0.87
CA LYS A 52 -8.14 15.92 -0.51
C LYS A 52 -6.99 16.88 -0.78
N ASN A 53 -6.12 16.54 -1.74
CA ASN A 53 -4.98 17.35 -2.18
C ASN A 53 -5.24 18.20 -3.44
N TRP A 54 -6.47 18.24 -3.94
CA TRP A 54 -6.79 18.96 -5.18
C TRP A 54 -6.34 20.41 -5.14
N GLY A 55 -5.64 20.84 -6.18
CA GLY A 55 -5.06 22.19 -6.28
C GLY A 55 -3.81 22.44 -5.46
N ARG A 56 -3.37 21.48 -4.64
CA ARG A 56 -2.19 21.63 -3.77
C ARG A 56 -0.91 21.96 -4.55
N TRP A 57 -0.72 21.35 -5.71
CA TRP A 57 0.41 21.60 -6.64
C TRP A 57 -0.03 22.32 -7.92
N GLY A 58 -1.20 22.94 -7.88
CA GLY A 58 -1.81 23.68 -8.98
C GLY A 58 -2.93 22.90 -9.66
N PRO A 59 -3.78 23.62 -10.43
CA PRO A 59 -4.98 23.05 -11.02
C PRO A 59 -4.71 22.07 -12.17
N LYS A 60 -3.48 22.03 -12.69
CA LYS A 60 -3.05 21.13 -13.76
C LYS A 60 -2.08 20.04 -13.28
N ASP A 61 -1.95 19.87 -11.95
CA ASP A 61 -1.09 18.83 -11.41
C ASP A 61 -1.60 17.43 -11.79
N GLN A 62 -0.67 16.58 -12.23
CA GLN A 62 -0.91 15.23 -12.70
C GLN A 62 -0.07 14.17 -11.95
N LEU A 63 0.70 14.60 -10.94
CA LEU A 63 1.60 13.73 -10.17
C LEU A 63 1.08 13.42 -8.78
N GLY A 64 0.17 14.25 -8.24
CA GLY A 64 -0.35 14.04 -6.90
C GLY A 64 0.73 13.98 -5.83
N THR A 65 0.65 12.98 -4.96
CA THR A 65 1.61 12.82 -3.86
C THR A 65 3.03 12.43 -4.30
N VAL A 66 3.23 12.01 -5.56
CA VAL A 66 4.57 11.80 -6.11
C VAL A 66 5.40 13.10 -6.05
N ASN A 67 4.76 14.28 -6.06
CA ASN A 67 5.40 15.57 -5.81
C ASN A 67 6.11 15.68 -4.46
N PHE A 68 5.86 14.79 -3.50
CA PHE A 68 6.63 14.72 -2.26
C PHE A 68 8.01 14.07 -2.43
N ILE A 69 8.28 13.43 -3.57
CA ILE A 69 9.58 12.84 -3.88
C ILE A 69 10.45 13.92 -4.52
N SER A 70 11.15 14.70 -3.69
CA SER A 70 12.11 15.69 -4.16
C SER A 70 13.48 15.05 -4.40
N GLU A 71 14.39 15.81 -5.04
CA GLU A 71 15.80 15.42 -5.22
C GLU A 71 16.48 15.02 -3.89
N LYS A 72 16.09 15.66 -2.79
CA LYS A 72 16.58 15.32 -1.46
C LYS A 72 16.11 13.94 -1.01
N GLN A 73 14.85 13.57 -1.22
CA GLN A 73 14.36 12.23 -0.91
C GLN A 73 15.07 11.17 -1.74
N VAL A 74 15.28 11.42 -3.04
CA VAL A 74 16.04 10.53 -3.91
C VAL A 74 17.47 10.35 -3.38
N THR A 75 18.19 11.44 -3.12
CA THR A 75 19.57 11.39 -2.60
C THR A 75 19.66 10.68 -1.25
N ASN A 76 18.71 10.99 -0.34
CA ASN A 76 18.64 10.32 0.95
C ASN A 76 18.37 8.83 0.81
N SER A 77 17.50 8.42 -0.11
CA SER A 77 17.21 7.01 -0.35
C SER A 77 18.43 6.24 -0.87
N ALA A 78 19.21 6.84 -1.74
CA ALA A 78 20.46 6.25 -2.24
C ALA A 78 21.47 6.01 -1.12
N SER A 79 21.47 6.84 -0.09
CA SER A 79 22.33 6.68 1.09
C SER A 79 21.97 5.47 1.96
N LEU A 80 20.79 4.86 1.76
CA LEU A 80 20.37 3.64 2.45
C LEU A 80 21.03 2.37 1.89
N VAL A 81 21.56 2.43 0.70
CA VAL A 81 22.26 1.29 0.06
C VAL A 81 23.59 1.07 0.77
N LYS A 82 23.71 -0.02 1.52
CA LYS A 82 24.88 -0.38 2.33
C LYS A 82 25.39 -1.80 2.06
N LEU A 83 24.48 -2.68 1.62
CA LEU A 83 24.76 -4.11 1.50
C LEU A 83 24.82 -4.56 0.02
N GLY A 84 24.26 -3.76 -0.90
CA GLY A 84 24.16 -4.13 -2.32
C GLY A 84 23.16 -5.27 -2.57
N LEU A 85 22.37 -5.68 -1.58
CA LEU A 85 21.30 -6.66 -1.77
C LEU A 85 20.14 -6.05 -2.54
N ARG A 86 19.59 -6.81 -3.48
CA ARG A 86 18.47 -6.41 -4.32
C ARG A 86 17.37 -7.44 -4.23
N VAL A 87 16.14 -6.99 -4.04
CA VAL A 87 14.95 -7.83 -3.94
C VAL A 87 13.93 -7.35 -4.97
N SER A 88 13.49 -8.25 -5.84
CA SER A 88 12.35 -8.03 -6.74
C SER A 88 11.07 -8.07 -5.92
N LEU A 89 10.16 -7.14 -6.19
CA LEU A 89 8.90 -7.02 -5.45
C LEU A 89 7.69 -7.44 -6.30
N ALA A 90 7.92 -8.05 -7.46
CA ALA A 90 6.86 -8.54 -8.32
C ALA A 90 6.82 -10.07 -8.35
N ASN A 91 5.63 -10.60 -8.56
CA ASN A 91 5.47 -12.00 -8.96
C ASN A 91 5.86 -12.18 -10.42
N ASP A 92 6.23 -13.40 -10.78
CA ASP A 92 6.33 -13.80 -12.17
C ASP A 92 4.97 -13.64 -12.88
N LEU A 93 5.01 -13.26 -14.15
CA LEU A 93 3.81 -13.10 -14.93
C LEU A 93 3.16 -14.48 -15.18
N ASN A 94 1.96 -14.65 -14.66
CA ASN A 94 1.27 -15.93 -14.68
C ASN A 94 0.62 -16.19 -16.05
N LYS A 95 0.91 -17.36 -16.64
CA LYS A 95 0.36 -17.82 -17.92
C LYS A 95 -0.86 -18.74 -17.74
N THR A 96 -1.19 -19.11 -16.53
CA THR A 96 -2.32 -19.99 -16.20
C THR A 96 -3.37 -19.25 -15.40
N GLU A 97 -4.62 -19.59 -15.63
CA GLU A 97 -5.72 -19.14 -14.78
C GLU A 97 -5.70 -19.95 -13.48
N ASP A 98 -5.62 -19.23 -12.36
CA ASP A 98 -5.73 -19.79 -11.02
C ASP A 98 -6.73 -18.93 -10.23
N ILE A 99 -7.65 -19.54 -9.53
CA ILE A 99 -8.73 -18.86 -8.79
C ILE A 99 -8.19 -17.87 -7.73
N ASN A 100 -7.01 -18.13 -7.18
CA ASN A 100 -6.36 -17.27 -6.19
C ASN A 100 -5.40 -16.27 -6.83
N ASN A 101 -5.09 -16.46 -8.10
CA ASN A 101 -4.14 -15.69 -8.89
C ASN A 101 -4.74 -15.28 -10.23
N THR A 102 -6.07 -15.34 -10.35
CA THR A 102 -6.77 -14.94 -11.56
C THR A 102 -6.83 -13.43 -11.64
N ASN A 103 -6.71 -12.92 -12.85
CA ASN A 103 -7.19 -11.61 -13.24
C ASN A 103 -8.73 -11.58 -13.17
N PHE A 104 -9.30 -12.06 -12.07
CA PHE A 104 -10.74 -12.02 -11.90
C PHE A 104 -11.14 -10.57 -11.71
N SER A 105 -11.54 -9.94 -12.81
CA SER A 105 -12.27 -8.70 -12.76
C SER A 105 -13.70 -9.06 -12.33
N PRO A 106 -14.25 -8.46 -11.26
CA PRO A 106 -15.67 -8.57 -10.95
C PRO A 106 -16.55 -7.91 -12.02
N LEU A 107 -15.93 -7.23 -12.98
CA LEU A 107 -16.62 -6.68 -14.14
C LEU A 107 -16.93 -7.80 -15.15
N PRO A 108 -18.09 -7.74 -15.83
CA PRO A 108 -18.46 -8.71 -16.86
C PRO A 108 -17.65 -8.49 -18.15
N LEU A 109 -16.34 -8.48 -18.05
CA LEU A 109 -15.40 -8.32 -19.14
C LEU A 109 -14.52 -9.57 -19.29
N PRO A 110 -15.10 -10.77 -19.51
CA PRO A 110 -14.37 -12.04 -19.50
C PRO A 110 -13.28 -12.15 -20.58
N ARG A 111 -13.26 -11.23 -21.55
CA ARG A 111 -12.23 -11.19 -22.60
C ARG A 111 -10.99 -10.36 -22.24
N LEU A 112 -11.07 -9.55 -21.18
CA LEU A 112 -9.95 -8.68 -20.73
C LEU A 112 -9.22 -9.27 -19.52
N ALA A 113 -9.85 -10.18 -18.79
CA ALA A 113 -9.29 -10.85 -17.61
C ALA A 113 -8.68 -12.19 -18.02
N GLY A 114 -7.63 -12.17 -18.80
CA GLY A 114 -6.91 -13.38 -19.22
C GLY A 114 -5.54 -13.49 -18.59
N PRO A 115 -4.94 -14.69 -18.65
CA PRO A 115 -3.55 -14.86 -18.26
C PRO A 115 -2.61 -14.01 -19.12
N PHE A 116 -1.42 -13.79 -18.63
CA PHE A 116 -0.36 -13.19 -19.42
C PHE A 116 -0.11 -14.02 -20.69
N VAL A 117 -0.16 -13.37 -21.84
CA VAL A 117 0.09 -14.01 -23.14
C VAL A 117 1.46 -13.61 -23.64
N GLN A 118 2.31 -14.62 -23.86
CA GLN A 118 3.60 -14.44 -24.51
C GLN A 118 3.65 -15.26 -25.79
N LYS A 119 4.06 -14.61 -26.88
CA LYS A 119 4.40 -15.29 -28.13
C LYS A 119 5.82 -14.96 -28.53
N THR A 120 6.61 -15.99 -28.78
CA THR A 120 8.01 -15.85 -29.26
C THR A 120 8.07 -16.33 -30.71
N PHE A 121 8.67 -15.54 -31.56
CA PHE A 121 8.85 -15.79 -32.98
C PHE A 121 10.34 -15.87 -33.29
N SER A 122 10.74 -16.88 -34.01
CA SER A 122 12.07 -16.96 -34.61
C SER A 122 12.04 -16.34 -36.01
N PHE A 123 13.05 -15.56 -36.35
CA PHE A 123 13.19 -14.97 -37.69
C PHE A 123 14.59 -15.18 -38.25
N PRO A 124 14.72 -15.42 -39.59
CA PRO A 124 16.00 -15.50 -40.25
C PRO A 124 16.66 -14.10 -40.33
N THR A 125 17.96 -14.04 -40.31
CA THR A 125 18.75 -12.83 -40.63
C THR A 125 19.38 -12.96 -42.03
N ALA A 126 20.11 -11.92 -42.46
CA ALA A 126 20.82 -11.94 -43.73
C ALA A 126 21.88 -13.05 -43.82
N HIS A 127 22.33 -13.59 -42.70
CA HIS A 127 23.24 -14.74 -42.63
C HIS A 127 22.46 -15.99 -42.25
N SER A 128 22.63 -17.07 -43.03
CA SER A 128 21.93 -18.34 -42.87
C SER A 128 22.09 -19.00 -41.49
N ASP A 129 23.22 -18.74 -40.84
CA ASP A 129 23.59 -19.32 -39.55
C ASP A 129 23.17 -18.46 -38.34
N VAL A 130 22.57 -17.29 -38.58
CA VAL A 130 22.09 -16.37 -37.54
C VAL A 130 20.59 -16.30 -37.56
N LYS A 131 19.95 -16.60 -36.38
CA LYS A 131 18.53 -16.44 -36.16
C LYS A 131 18.30 -15.53 -34.95
N GLY A 132 17.27 -14.73 -35.02
CA GLY A 132 16.83 -13.90 -33.90
C GLY A 132 15.51 -14.42 -33.31
N ALA A 133 15.18 -13.93 -32.13
CA ALA A 133 13.88 -14.12 -31.50
C ALA A 133 13.21 -12.76 -31.26
N LEU A 134 11.92 -12.73 -31.45
CA LEU A 134 11.04 -11.59 -31.18
C LEU A 134 9.93 -12.05 -30.23
N ASP A 135 9.61 -11.24 -29.25
CA ASP A 135 8.55 -11.50 -28.31
C ASP A 135 7.44 -10.46 -28.45
N ARG A 136 6.21 -10.95 -28.28
CA ARG A 136 5.02 -10.13 -28.11
C ARG A 136 4.41 -10.47 -26.76
N PHE A 137 4.10 -9.45 -25.97
CA PHE A 137 3.39 -9.57 -24.70
C PHE A 137 2.03 -8.91 -24.78
N GLU A 138 1.05 -9.56 -24.11
CA GLU A 138 -0.28 -9.02 -23.86
C GLU A 138 -0.62 -9.32 -22.40
N ILE A 139 -0.96 -8.27 -21.63
CA ILE A 139 -1.23 -8.37 -20.21
C ILE A 139 -2.36 -7.43 -19.82
N PHE A 140 -3.36 -7.99 -19.15
CA PHE A 140 -4.34 -7.24 -18.40
C PHE A 140 -3.83 -7.16 -16.95
N HIS A 141 -3.23 -6.02 -16.57
CA HIS A 141 -2.50 -5.91 -15.30
C HIS A 141 -3.36 -5.50 -14.11
N HIS A 142 -4.43 -4.72 -14.33
CA HIS A 142 -5.39 -4.43 -13.26
C HIS A 142 -6.14 -5.68 -12.84
N GLY A 143 -6.28 -5.92 -11.53
CA GLY A 143 -6.90 -7.13 -10.98
C GLY A 143 -6.07 -7.72 -9.85
N PHE A 144 -6.12 -9.03 -9.66
CA PHE A 144 -5.59 -9.68 -8.45
C PHE A 144 -4.34 -10.55 -8.68
N ALA A 145 -3.83 -10.63 -9.92
CA ALA A 145 -2.75 -11.55 -10.27
C ALA A 145 -1.39 -10.88 -10.42
N HIS A 146 -1.32 -9.79 -11.16
CA HIS A 146 -0.06 -9.20 -11.58
C HIS A 146 0.30 -7.98 -10.74
N SER A 147 1.58 -7.86 -10.41
CA SER A 147 2.10 -6.66 -9.73
C SER A 147 2.03 -5.47 -10.69
N HIS A 148 1.40 -4.39 -10.25
CA HIS A 148 1.18 -3.21 -11.07
C HIS A 148 1.13 -1.93 -10.23
N LEU A 149 1.19 -0.80 -10.93
CA LEU A 149 0.97 0.53 -10.38
C LEU A 149 -0.32 1.09 -10.95
N ASP A 150 -1.24 1.45 -10.08
CA ASP A 150 -2.42 2.23 -10.41
C ASP A 150 -2.08 3.70 -10.50
N GLY A 151 -2.38 4.30 -11.65
CA GLY A 151 -2.25 5.73 -11.88
C GLY A 151 -3.50 6.51 -11.45
N LEU A 152 -3.41 7.83 -11.51
CA LEU A 152 -4.42 8.74 -10.95
C LEU A 152 -5.72 8.81 -11.78
N ALA A 153 -5.74 8.18 -12.96
CA ALA A 153 -6.93 8.05 -13.80
C ALA A 153 -7.66 6.70 -13.59
N HIS A 154 -7.14 5.80 -12.74
CA HIS A 154 -7.68 4.44 -12.61
C HIS A 154 -9.04 4.41 -11.89
N PHE A 155 -9.26 5.23 -10.89
CA PHE A 155 -10.52 5.31 -10.13
C PHE A 155 -11.17 6.68 -10.22
N SER A 156 -12.50 6.70 -10.09
CA SER A 156 -13.28 7.94 -10.04
C SER A 156 -14.24 7.96 -8.84
N TRP A 157 -14.61 9.15 -8.41
CA TRP A 157 -15.64 9.37 -7.41
C TRP A 157 -16.57 10.51 -7.81
N LYS A 158 -17.87 10.23 -7.87
CA LYS A 158 -18.90 11.21 -8.27
C LYS A 158 -18.58 11.91 -9.60
N GLY A 159 -18.15 11.12 -10.61
CA GLY A 159 -17.82 11.60 -11.95
C GLY A 159 -16.50 12.37 -12.08
N LYS A 160 -15.64 12.30 -11.06
CA LYS A 160 -14.34 12.98 -11.06
C LYS A 160 -13.21 12.01 -10.70
N ILE A 161 -12.07 12.22 -11.33
CA ILE A 161 -10.78 11.62 -11.00
C ILE A 161 -9.93 12.64 -10.23
N TYR A 162 -8.65 12.32 -9.94
CA TYR A 162 -7.77 13.19 -9.18
C TYR A 162 -7.78 14.65 -9.71
N ASN A 163 -7.58 15.58 -8.79
CA ASN A 163 -7.49 17.04 -9.02
C ASN A 163 -8.73 17.65 -9.66
N GLY A 164 -9.87 16.91 -9.67
CA GLY A 164 -11.14 17.39 -10.19
C GLY A 164 -11.33 17.25 -11.69
N PHE A 165 -10.40 16.60 -12.40
CA PHE A 165 -10.61 16.24 -13.79
C PHE A 165 -11.87 15.37 -13.94
N LEU A 166 -12.54 15.49 -15.08
CA LEU A 166 -13.76 14.74 -15.33
C LEU A 166 -13.47 13.31 -15.77
N LEU A 167 -14.31 12.36 -15.36
CA LEU A 167 -14.18 10.95 -15.75
C LEU A 167 -14.26 10.74 -17.27
N GLU A 168 -14.99 11.58 -17.98
CA GLU A 168 -15.18 11.47 -19.44
C GLU A 168 -13.88 11.53 -20.24
N ILE A 169 -12.79 12.06 -19.68
CA ILE A 169 -11.48 12.03 -20.33
C ILE A 169 -10.82 10.64 -20.30
N VAL A 170 -11.32 9.71 -19.46
CA VAL A 170 -10.79 8.34 -19.37
C VAL A 170 -11.38 7.51 -20.52
N ASN A 171 -10.68 7.49 -21.62
CA ASN A 171 -11.00 6.74 -22.83
C ASN A 171 -9.69 6.40 -23.58
N ASP A 172 -9.76 5.83 -24.77
CA ASP A 172 -8.59 5.45 -25.57
C ASP A 172 -7.66 6.63 -25.94
N GLU A 173 -8.11 7.86 -25.75
CA GLU A 173 -7.37 9.09 -26.02
C GLU A 173 -7.06 9.87 -24.72
N LEU A 174 -6.92 9.17 -23.58
CA LEU A 174 -6.63 9.81 -22.29
C LEU A 174 -5.44 10.76 -22.41
N THR A 175 -5.68 12.05 -22.18
CA THR A 175 -4.69 13.11 -22.35
C THR A 175 -4.13 13.65 -21.05
N GLU A 176 -4.81 13.40 -19.92
CA GLU A 176 -4.48 13.90 -18.59
C GLU A 176 -4.38 12.73 -17.61
N LEU A 177 -3.49 12.82 -16.63
CA LEU A 177 -3.30 11.83 -15.57
C LEU A 177 -2.85 10.43 -16.06
N GLY A 178 -2.35 10.32 -17.28
CA GLY A 178 -1.78 9.07 -17.80
C GLY A 178 -0.55 8.65 -17.01
N ILE A 179 -0.29 7.33 -16.97
CA ILE A 179 0.81 6.74 -16.21
C ILE A 179 2.20 7.21 -16.67
N GLU A 180 2.32 7.67 -17.90
CA GLU A 180 3.55 8.23 -18.46
C GLU A 180 4.05 9.44 -17.67
N GLN A 181 3.18 10.18 -16.99
CA GLN A 181 3.58 11.32 -16.15
C GLN A 181 4.50 10.85 -15.01
N ILE A 182 4.13 9.75 -14.35
CA ILE A 182 4.99 9.10 -13.34
C ILE A 182 6.19 8.42 -14.01
N GLY A 183 5.99 7.89 -15.21
CA GLY A 183 7.03 7.22 -16.00
C GLY A 183 8.17 8.15 -16.47
N GLU A 184 8.01 9.47 -16.43
CA GLU A 184 9.06 10.42 -16.82
C GLU A 184 10.25 10.40 -15.86
N THR A 185 10.00 10.29 -14.57
CA THR A 185 11.04 10.28 -13.52
C THR A 185 11.14 8.94 -12.79
N GLY A 186 10.11 8.12 -12.88
CA GLY A 186 9.97 6.91 -12.09
C GLY A 186 9.73 7.21 -10.60
N LEU A 187 9.69 6.16 -9.81
CA LEU A 187 9.51 6.20 -8.36
C LEU A 187 10.83 5.78 -7.70
N ILE A 188 11.58 6.74 -7.17
CA ILE A 188 12.84 6.50 -6.45
C ILE A 188 12.77 7.27 -5.14
N SER A 189 12.65 6.55 -4.02
CA SER A 189 12.59 7.17 -2.68
C SER A 189 12.91 6.15 -1.59
N ARG A 190 12.79 6.57 -0.33
CA ARG A 190 12.87 5.65 0.79
C ARG A 190 11.66 4.72 0.78
N GLY A 191 11.91 3.42 0.59
CA GLY A 191 10.94 2.36 0.85
C GLY A 191 10.87 2.05 2.34
N VAL A 192 9.66 1.82 2.85
CA VAL A 192 9.41 1.39 4.24
C VAL A 192 8.53 0.16 4.19
N LEU A 193 9.01 -0.96 4.73
CA LEU A 193 8.20 -2.16 4.90
C LEU A 193 7.53 -2.17 6.27
N ILE A 194 6.19 -2.23 6.29
CA ILE A 194 5.42 -2.66 7.45
C ILE A 194 4.99 -4.11 7.22
N ASP A 195 5.66 -5.02 7.89
CA ASP A 195 5.35 -6.45 7.89
C ASP A 195 4.38 -6.76 9.04
N PHE A 196 3.09 -6.61 8.81
CA PHE A 196 2.09 -6.83 9.85
C PHE A 196 2.00 -8.26 10.35
N PRO A 197 2.11 -9.31 9.53
CA PRO A 197 2.20 -10.68 10.03
C PRO A 197 3.34 -10.88 11.02
N ARG A 198 4.55 -10.47 10.66
CA ARG A 198 5.72 -10.59 11.55
C ARG A 198 5.56 -9.75 12.81
N PHE A 199 5.06 -8.51 12.68
CA PHE A 199 4.78 -7.62 13.80
C PHE A 199 3.73 -8.20 14.77
N LYS A 200 2.73 -8.91 14.25
CA LYS A 200 1.67 -9.57 15.04
C LYS A 200 2.02 -11.02 15.41
N ASN A 201 3.22 -11.51 15.05
CA ASN A 201 3.68 -12.89 15.27
C ASN A 201 2.72 -13.96 14.73
N VAL A 202 2.31 -13.78 13.47
CA VAL A 202 1.51 -14.74 12.70
C VAL A 202 2.11 -14.94 11.31
N SER A 203 1.76 -16.03 10.61
CA SER A 203 2.26 -16.31 9.27
C SER A 203 1.69 -15.34 8.23
N TYR A 204 0.40 -15.01 8.36
CA TYR A 204 -0.33 -14.05 7.53
C TYR A 204 -1.50 -13.45 8.31
N LEU A 205 -2.00 -12.32 7.88
CA LEU A 205 -3.25 -11.75 8.41
C LEU A 205 -4.43 -12.60 7.92
N LYS A 206 -5.36 -12.90 8.81
CA LYS A 206 -6.57 -13.66 8.42
C LYS A 206 -7.31 -12.95 7.29
N PRO A 207 -7.86 -13.67 6.30
CA PRO A 207 -8.78 -13.10 5.34
C PRO A 207 -9.84 -12.22 6.00
N GLY A 208 -10.10 -11.04 5.46
CA GLY A 208 -11.01 -10.05 6.03
C GLY A 208 -10.47 -9.27 7.23
N HIS A 209 -9.20 -9.42 7.60
CA HIS A 209 -8.57 -8.61 8.66
C HIS A 209 -8.53 -7.13 8.24
N LEU A 210 -8.89 -6.26 9.17
CA LEU A 210 -8.91 -4.81 8.96
C LEU A 210 -7.74 -4.17 9.69
N LEU A 211 -6.85 -3.51 8.96
CA LEU A 211 -5.74 -2.73 9.49
C LEU A 211 -6.24 -1.33 9.83
N THR A 212 -6.17 -0.98 11.10
CA THR A 212 -6.65 0.31 11.64
C THR A 212 -5.50 1.28 11.86
N ILE A 213 -5.81 2.55 12.05
CA ILE A 213 -4.81 3.59 12.37
C ILE A 213 -3.98 3.23 13.61
N ASP A 214 -4.58 2.57 14.60
CA ASP A 214 -3.89 2.11 15.81
C ASP A 214 -2.83 1.06 15.51
N ASP A 215 -3.04 0.19 14.51
CA ASP A 215 -2.03 -0.78 14.09
C ASP A 215 -0.77 -0.07 13.58
N PHE A 216 -0.93 0.98 12.76
CA PHE A 216 0.19 1.77 12.24
C PHE A 216 0.90 2.56 13.34
N LEU A 217 0.14 3.21 14.23
CA LEU A 217 0.71 3.98 15.33
C LEU A 217 1.45 3.10 16.33
N ARG A 218 0.93 1.91 16.61
CA ARG A 218 1.61 0.91 17.42
C ARG A 218 2.91 0.45 16.76
N TRP A 219 2.86 0.15 15.45
CA TRP A 219 4.07 -0.23 14.71
C TRP A 219 5.14 0.87 14.80
N GLU A 220 4.78 2.15 14.58
CA GLU A 220 5.71 3.27 14.74
C GLU A 220 6.28 3.38 16.17
N ALA A 221 5.45 3.13 17.18
CA ALA A 221 5.86 3.23 18.58
C ALA A 221 6.81 2.11 19.01
N GLU A 222 6.51 0.87 18.60
CA GLU A 222 7.27 -0.31 19.02
C GLU A 222 8.58 -0.49 18.23
N THR A 223 8.59 -0.11 16.94
CA THR A 223 9.80 -0.21 16.11
C THR A 223 10.71 1.01 16.19
N GLY A 224 10.19 2.15 16.65
CA GLY A 224 10.90 3.43 16.62
C GLY A 224 11.03 4.05 15.22
N LEU A 225 10.58 3.35 14.17
CA LEU A 225 10.55 3.86 12.80
C LEU A 225 9.38 4.84 12.65
N LYS A 226 9.61 5.93 11.92
CA LYS A 226 8.57 6.91 11.60
C LYS A 226 8.39 7.03 10.10
N LEU A 227 7.13 7.02 9.68
CA LEU A 227 6.75 7.37 8.32
C LEU A 227 7.04 8.84 8.07
N GLN A 228 7.60 9.17 6.91
CA GLN A 228 8.10 10.51 6.57
C GLN A 228 7.60 10.94 5.18
N GLU A 229 7.71 12.25 4.94
CA GLU A 229 7.39 12.84 3.64
C GLU A 229 8.20 12.20 2.52
N GLY A 230 7.50 11.80 1.45
CA GLY A 230 8.10 11.18 0.27
C GLY A 230 8.35 9.68 0.38
N ASP A 231 7.96 9.03 1.51
CA ASP A 231 8.10 7.58 1.62
C ASP A 231 7.24 6.83 0.61
N ILE A 232 7.76 5.69 0.16
CA ILE A 232 7.02 4.63 -0.52
C ILE A 232 6.75 3.54 0.51
N LEU A 233 5.50 3.48 0.97
CA LEU A 233 5.09 2.58 2.04
C LEU A 233 4.63 1.25 1.47
N LEU A 234 5.27 0.15 1.88
CA LEU A 234 4.89 -1.21 1.51
C LEU A 234 4.30 -1.94 2.70
N ILE A 235 3.12 -2.52 2.53
CA ILE A 235 2.38 -3.24 3.56
C ILE A 235 2.29 -4.70 3.18
N ARG A 236 2.92 -5.56 3.97
CA ARG A 236 2.77 -7.00 3.82
C ARG A 236 1.61 -7.47 4.70
N THR A 237 0.66 -8.16 4.09
CA THR A 237 -0.43 -8.89 4.76
C THR A 237 -0.15 -10.38 4.87
N GLY A 238 0.80 -10.90 4.10
CA GLY A 238 1.13 -12.31 3.97
C GLY A 238 0.18 -13.04 3.03
N ARG A 239 -0.42 -12.34 2.05
CA ARG A 239 -1.38 -12.92 1.09
C ARG A 239 -0.83 -14.15 0.40
N TRP A 240 0.41 -14.09 -0.13
CA TRP A 240 0.96 -15.19 -0.89
C TRP A 240 1.20 -16.43 -0.03
N LYS A 241 1.60 -16.24 1.23
CA LYS A 241 1.66 -17.32 2.22
C LYS A 241 0.28 -17.88 2.56
N ALA A 242 -0.74 -17.03 2.63
CA ALA A 242 -2.11 -17.49 2.85
C ALA A 242 -2.65 -18.30 1.66
N VAL A 243 -2.29 -17.95 0.41
CA VAL A 243 -2.62 -18.74 -0.78
C VAL A 243 -2.05 -20.14 -0.70
N ASP A 244 -0.82 -20.31 -0.21
CA ASP A 244 -0.19 -21.62 -0.04
C ASP A 244 -0.84 -22.48 1.05
N ASP A 245 -1.40 -21.85 2.10
CA ASP A 245 -1.87 -22.52 3.31
C ASP A 245 -3.40 -22.73 3.35
N LEU A 246 -4.17 -21.98 2.54
CA LEU A 246 -5.64 -21.96 2.59
C LEU A 246 -6.24 -22.54 1.30
N ASP A 247 -6.80 -23.74 1.41
CA ASP A 247 -7.58 -24.32 0.32
C ASP A 247 -8.87 -23.50 0.08
N GLU A 248 -9.28 -23.40 -1.19
CA GLU A 248 -10.54 -22.76 -1.64
C GLU A 248 -10.75 -21.28 -1.21
N TRP A 249 -9.71 -20.59 -0.74
CA TRP A 249 -9.82 -19.19 -0.40
C TRP A 249 -9.92 -18.30 -1.65
N GLN A 250 -10.96 -17.49 -1.71
CA GLN A 250 -11.17 -16.53 -2.80
C GLN A 250 -10.78 -15.12 -2.34
N PHE A 251 -9.57 -14.69 -2.71
CA PHE A 251 -9.03 -13.38 -2.36
C PHE A 251 -9.96 -12.23 -2.76
N SER A 252 -10.58 -12.31 -3.93
CA SER A 252 -11.49 -11.28 -4.47
C SER A 252 -12.72 -11.01 -3.59
N THR A 253 -13.13 -11.98 -2.78
CA THR A 253 -14.34 -11.88 -1.94
C THR A 253 -14.02 -11.65 -0.47
N LEU A 254 -12.85 -12.11 -0.02
CA LEU A 254 -12.45 -12.00 1.38
C LEU A 254 -10.95 -11.71 1.48
N SER A 255 -10.58 -10.44 1.62
CA SER A 255 -9.18 -9.99 1.72
C SER A 255 -8.92 -9.15 2.96
N ALA A 256 -7.72 -9.29 3.52
CA ALA A 256 -7.21 -8.31 4.48
C ALA A 256 -6.96 -6.98 3.78
N GLY A 257 -7.16 -5.87 4.47
CA GLY A 257 -6.93 -4.55 3.89
C GLY A 257 -7.00 -3.43 4.92
N ILE A 258 -6.98 -2.20 4.44
CA ILE A 258 -6.77 -0.97 5.19
C ILE A 258 -8.11 -0.30 5.50
N HIS A 259 -8.31 0.14 6.75
CA HIS A 259 -9.46 0.96 7.10
C HIS A 259 -9.33 2.37 6.52
N PRO A 260 -10.42 2.97 5.97
CA PRO A 260 -10.38 4.30 5.36
C PRO A 260 -9.78 5.41 6.24
N THR A 261 -9.95 5.34 7.55
CA THR A 261 -9.36 6.33 8.48
C THR A 261 -7.84 6.39 8.42
N VAL A 262 -7.16 5.32 7.99
CA VAL A 262 -5.70 5.30 7.82
C VAL A 262 -5.24 6.34 6.79
N ALA A 263 -6.07 6.67 5.80
CA ALA A 263 -5.79 7.73 4.83
C ALA A 263 -5.42 9.07 5.50
N LYS A 264 -6.03 9.40 6.65
CA LYS A 264 -5.71 10.61 7.43
C LYS A 264 -4.27 10.59 7.95
N LEU A 265 -3.79 9.43 8.42
CA LEU A 265 -2.39 9.27 8.86
C LEU A 265 -1.43 9.41 7.68
N LEU A 266 -1.71 8.72 6.56
CA LEU A 266 -0.85 8.76 5.38
C LEU A 266 -0.78 10.17 4.77
N HIS A 267 -1.92 10.86 4.71
CA HIS A 267 -1.97 12.27 4.30
C HIS A 267 -1.14 13.17 5.23
N LYS A 268 -1.28 13.02 6.55
CA LYS A 268 -0.50 13.77 7.55
C LYS A 268 1.00 13.49 7.44
N ARG A 269 1.39 12.23 7.14
CA ARG A 269 2.79 11.81 6.96
C ARG A 269 3.33 12.16 5.57
N LYS A 270 2.47 12.63 4.64
CA LYS A 270 2.82 12.97 3.27
C LYS A 270 3.46 11.79 2.52
N ILE A 271 2.83 10.63 2.63
CA ILE A 271 3.27 9.43 1.92
C ILE A 271 3.12 9.67 0.42
N ALA A 272 4.14 9.30 -0.35
CA ALA A 272 4.15 9.50 -1.79
C ALA A 272 3.42 8.40 -2.56
N VAL A 273 3.63 7.15 -2.16
CA VAL A 273 3.04 5.96 -2.79
C VAL A 273 2.77 4.92 -1.71
N ILE A 274 1.67 4.20 -1.84
CA ILE A 274 1.41 3.02 -1.02
C ILE A 274 1.43 1.76 -1.87
N GLY A 275 1.86 0.65 -1.30
CA GLY A 275 1.80 -0.65 -1.96
C GLY A 275 1.49 -1.77 -0.98
N CYS A 276 0.92 -2.86 -1.48
CA CYS A 276 0.70 -4.06 -0.68
C CYS A 276 0.79 -5.34 -1.52
N ASP A 277 0.82 -6.48 -0.83
CA ASP A 277 0.76 -7.81 -1.45
C ASP A 277 -0.67 -8.23 -1.84
N GLY A 278 -1.63 -7.34 -1.68
CA GLY A 278 -3.03 -7.45 -2.09
C GLY A 278 -3.45 -6.25 -2.93
N VAL A 279 -4.65 -5.73 -2.66
CA VAL A 279 -5.25 -4.58 -3.35
C VAL A 279 -5.57 -3.42 -2.38
N SER A 280 -4.85 -3.27 -1.32
CA SER A 280 -5.02 -2.25 -0.29
C SER A 280 -6.41 -2.23 0.37
N ASP A 281 -7.51 -2.35 -0.37
CA ASP A 281 -8.86 -2.43 0.17
C ASP A 281 -9.15 -3.78 0.84
N ARG A 282 -9.92 -3.72 1.91
CA ARG A 282 -10.48 -4.90 2.57
C ARG A 282 -11.74 -5.36 1.84
N ASN A 283 -11.86 -6.65 1.62
CA ASN A 283 -13.13 -7.26 1.22
C ASN A 283 -13.69 -8.18 2.33
N PRO A 284 -15.00 -8.13 2.61
CA PRO A 284 -15.96 -7.10 2.16
C PRO A 284 -15.61 -5.71 2.67
N SER A 285 -16.03 -4.67 1.94
CA SER A 285 -15.73 -3.26 2.26
C SER A 285 -16.08 -2.89 3.71
N SER A 286 -15.33 -1.94 4.26
CA SER A 286 -15.59 -1.32 5.55
C SER A 286 -16.36 0.00 5.46
N VAL A 287 -16.94 0.30 4.28
CA VAL A 287 -17.80 1.47 4.06
C VAL A 287 -19.13 1.02 3.45
N GLU A 288 -20.23 1.50 4.00
CA GLU A 288 -21.56 1.17 3.49
C GLU A 288 -21.73 1.67 2.05
N GLY A 289 -22.10 0.75 1.14
CA GLY A 289 -22.41 1.06 -0.25
C GLY A 289 -21.21 1.47 -1.14
N ILE A 290 -19.98 1.36 -0.66
CA ILE A 290 -18.75 1.66 -1.42
C ILE A 290 -17.85 0.43 -1.44
N SER A 291 -17.48 -0.08 -2.60
CA SER A 291 -16.70 -1.32 -2.75
C SER A 291 -15.20 -1.13 -2.44
N ASP A 292 -14.59 -0.07 -2.96
CA ASP A 292 -13.15 0.16 -2.97
C ASP A 292 -12.80 1.53 -2.34
N PRO A 293 -13.14 1.74 -1.04
CA PRO A 293 -13.04 3.05 -0.41
C PRO A 293 -11.60 3.55 -0.30
N PHE A 294 -10.63 2.65 -0.11
CA PHE A 294 -9.24 3.07 0.03
C PHE A 294 -8.63 3.49 -1.33
N HIS A 295 -8.99 2.83 -2.43
CA HIS A 295 -8.62 3.28 -3.79
C HIS A 295 -9.17 4.69 -4.06
N ILE A 296 -10.43 4.94 -3.72
CA ILE A 296 -11.03 6.27 -3.91
C ILE A 296 -10.29 7.34 -3.08
N LEU A 297 -9.98 7.06 -1.81
CA LEU A 297 -9.24 8.02 -0.96
C LEU A 297 -7.82 8.23 -1.44
N SER A 298 -7.14 7.16 -1.86
CA SER A 298 -5.76 7.21 -2.33
C SER A 298 -5.67 7.91 -3.69
N LEU A 299 -6.27 7.33 -4.71
CA LEU A 299 -6.11 7.79 -6.09
C LEU A 299 -6.85 9.11 -6.33
N VAL A 300 -8.13 9.21 -5.90
CA VAL A 300 -8.97 10.35 -6.27
C VAL A 300 -8.81 11.52 -5.31
N ALA A 301 -8.88 11.30 -3.98
CA ALA A 301 -8.78 12.39 -3.03
C ALA A 301 -7.33 12.88 -2.87
N MET A 302 -6.42 11.99 -2.51
CA MET A 302 -5.03 12.36 -2.22
C MET A 302 -4.17 12.51 -3.48
N GLY A 303 -4.51 11.83 -4.58
CA GLY A 303 -3.61 11.66 -5.73
C GLY A 303 -2.39 10.81 -5.38
N MET A 304 -2.58 9.77 -4.57
CA MET A 304 -1.54 8.86 -4.14
C MET A 304 -1.64 7.54 -4.93
N PRO A 305 -0.67 7.26 -5.82
CA PRO A 305 -0.64 6.00 -6.58
C PRO A 305 -0.57 4.77 -5.68
N ILE A 306 -1.12 3.65 -6.17
CA ILE A 306 -1.14 2.37 -5.45
C ILE A 306 -0.33 1.33 -6.21
N LEU A 307 0.50 0.58 -5.49
CA LEU A 307 1.20 -0.61 -5.99
C LEU A 307 0.47 -1.85 -5.47
N ASP A 308 -0.22 -2.56 -6.36
CA ASP A 308 -0.99 -3.73 -6.00
C ASP A 308 -0.29 -5.04 -6.36
N ASN A 309 -0.66 -6.10 -5.65
CA ASN A 309 -0.22 -7.48 -5.84
C ASN A 309 1.30 -7.66 -5.83
N LEU A 310 2.02 -6.89 -5.00
CA LEU A 310 3.45 -7.06 -4.83
C LEU A 310 3.77 -8.41 -4.19
N ASN A 311 4.91 -9.00 -4.55
CA ASN A 311 5.48 -10.11 -3.78
C ASN A 311 6.43 -9.55 -2.72
N LEU A 312 6.00 -9.53 -1.48
CA LEU A 312 6.76 -9.00 -0.35
C LEU A 312 7.38 -10.08 0.53
N GLU A 313 7.32 -11.36 0.12
CA GLU A 313 7.81 -12.48 0.93
C GLU A 313 9.35 -12.42 1.09
N GLU A 314 10.10 -12.33 -0.02
CA GLU A 314 11.55 -12.22 0.03
C GLU A 314 12.00 -10.92 0.72
N LEU A 315 11.26 -9.82 0.50
CA LEU A 315 11.54 -8.55 1.19
C LEU A 315 11.42 -8.70 2.71
N SER A 316 10.38 -9.38 3.18
CA SER A 316 10.17 -9.70 4.61
C SER A 316 11.37 -10.47 5.20
N GLU A 317 11.83 -11.52 4.49
CA GLU A 317 12.96 -12.33 4.93
C GLU A 317 14.28 -11.54 4.96
N VAL A 318 14.54 -10.74 3.94
CA VAL A 318 15.75 -9.89 3.86
C VAL A 318 15.69 -8.81 4.96
N ALA A 319 14.56 -8.15 5.14
CA ALA A 319 14.39 -7.12 6.16
C ALA A 319 14.59 -7.68 7.58
N ASP A 320 14.05 -8.86 7.87
CA ASP A 320 14.21 -9.51 9.17
C ASP A 320 15.66 -9.95 9.40
N ARG A 321 16.28 -10.61 8.43
CA ARG A 321 17.67 -11.08 8.54
C ARG A 321 18.65 -9.93 8.74
N THR A 322 18.43 -8.81 8.05
CA THR A 322 19.31 -7.64 8.12
C THR A 322 18.90 -6.63 9.20
N LYS A 323 17.74 -6.80 9.81
CA LYS A 323 17.08 -5.86 10.73
C LYS A 323 16.92 -4.46 10.13
N ARG A 324 16.69 -4.41 8.81
CA ARG A 324 16.53 -3.17 8.04
C ARG A 324 15.16 -3.19 7.34
N TYR A 325 14.24 -2.39 7.82
CA TYR A 325 12.89 -2.24 7.28
C TYR A 325 12.76 -1.00 6.40
N THR A 326 13.87 -0.32 6.13
CA THR A 326 13.98 0.80 5.20
C THR A 326 15.09 0.55 4.20
N PHE A 327 14.86 0.92 2.96
CA PHE A 327 15.72 0.63 1.81
C PHE A 327 15.53 1.70 0.73
N MET A 328 16.36 1.72 -0.30
CA MET A 328 16.06 2.47 -1.51
C MET A 328 15.04 1.68 -2.33
N PHE A 329 13.87 2.25 -2.55
CA PHE A 329 12.88 1.74 -3.50
C PHE A 329 13.15 2.33 -4.87
N THR A 330 13.06 1.51 -5.93
CA THR A 330 13.10 1.94 -7.31
C THR A 330 12.07 1.17 -8.12
N GLY A 331 11.30 1.90 -8.92
CA GLY A 331 10.33 1.34 -9.84
C GLY A 331 9.96 2.37 -10.90
N ALA A 332 9.87 1.97 -12.14
CA ALA A 332 9.48 2.85 -13.22
C ALA A 332 8.34 2.20 -14.02
N PRO A 333 7.15 2.79 -14.05
CA PRO A 333 6.09 2.31 -14.92
C PRO A 333 6.48 2.49 -16.38
N LEU A 334 5.82 1.74 -17.25
CA LEU A 334 5.96 1.92 -18.69
C LEU A 334 5.52 3.35 -19.07
N ARG A 335 6.24 3.97 -19.99
CA ARG A 335 5.82 5.26 -20.56
C ARG A 335 4.70 5.06 -21.59
N ALA A 336 3.65 4.37 -21.19
CA ALA A 336 2.48 4.12 -22.02
C ALA A 336 1.56 5.33 -21.94
N LYS A 337 1.62 6.19 -22.95
CA LYS A 337 0.82 7.42 -22.99
C LYS A 337 -0.66 7.10 -22.90
N GLY A 338 -1.35 7.73 -21.96
CA GLY A 338 -2.78 7.59 -21.78
C GLY A 338 -3.23 6.29 -21.10
N ALA A 339 -2.31 5.47 -20.58
CA ALA A 339 -2.71 4.33 -19.78
C ALA A 339 -3.03 4.75 -18.34
N SER A 340 -4.04 4.13 -17.74
CA SER A 340 -4.47 4.40 -16.36
C SER A 340 -3.59 3.74 -15.29
N GLY A 341 -2.67 2.86 -15.69
CA GLY A 341 -1.72 2.15 -14.83
C GLY A 341 -0.67 1.42 -15.65
N SER A 342 0.19 0.65 -14.99
CA SER A 342 1.26 -0.09 -15.66
C SER A 342 1.64 -1.35 -14.88
N PRO A 343 1.88 -2.50 -15.55
CA PRO A 343 2.60 -3.57 -14.91
C PRO A 343 3.99 -3.06 -14.50
N LEU A 344 4.49 -3.54 -13.38
CA LEU A 344 5.72 -3.04 -12.78
C LEU A 344 6.46 -4.14 -12.01
N ASN A 345 7.78 -4.16 -12.12
CA ASN A 345 8.65 -4.91 -11.23
C ASN A 345 9.51 -3.95 -10.40
N PRO A 346 9.06 -3.52 -9.23
CA PRO A 346 9.86 -2.67 -8.37
C PRO A 346 10.99 -3.45 -7.70
N ILE A 347 12.07 -2.75 -7.36
CA ILE A 347 13.23 -3.34 -6.70
C ILE A 347 13.49 -2.61 -5.37
N ALA A 348 13.64 -3.37 -4.30
CA ALA A 348 14.20 -2.89 -3.04
C ALA A 348 15.72 -3.10 -3.04
N VAL A 349 16.48 -2.06 -2.67
CA VAL A 349 17.96 -2.09 -2.63
C VAL A 349 18.43 -1.70 -1.23
N PHE A 350 19.21 -2.59 -0.57
CA PHE A 350 19.70 -2.44 0.80
C PHE A 350 21.17 -2.02 0.89
#